data_782d056185939c7d730c82566c1a4607
#
_entry.id   782d056185939c7d730c82566c1a4607
#
_cell.length_a   1.000
_cell.length_b   1.000
_cell.length_c   1.000
_cell.angle_alpha   90.00
_cell.angle_beta   90.00
_cell.angle_gamma   90.00
#
_symmetry.space_group_name_H-M   'P 1'
#
loop_
_entity.id
_entity.type
_entity.pdbx_description
1 polymer ?
#
loop_
_entity_poly.entity_id
_entity_poly.type
_entity_poly.pdbx_seq_one_letter_code
_entity_poly.pdbx_strand_id
1 'polypeptide(L)'
;NKILIYIWIAVIAVVCAVAAFVLYDANVAGHADKYSAISKYVVFNDAWGTHRGYIWKRAMEIFTDKLTPLQKLFGYGADTFALIMQYYFPPAQSGGTITIYDSAHNEYLHYLITIGLFGTGSYIAFMLASVAAMARKMKEQPEVMAIMIAVLAYMTQAVVNINLPIAM
;
A
#
# COMPACT_ATOMS: atom_id res chain seq x y z
N ASN A 1 22.80 -25.88 -0.42
CA ASN A 1 22.26 -26.96 -1.26
C ASN A 1 21.29 -26.31 -2.27
N LYS A 2 21.67 -26.31 -3.57
CA LYS A 2 20.87 -25.67 -4.64
C LYS A 2 19.45 -26.25 -4.74
N ILE A 3 19.29 -27.54 -4.47
CA ILE A 3 17.99 -28.21 -4.52
C ILE A 3 17.01 -27.61 -3.49
N LEU A 4 17.47 -27.36 -2.26
CA LEU A 4 16.65 -26.71 -1.24
C LEU A 4 16.19 -25.31 -1.66
N ILE A 5 17.06 -24.53 -2.32
CA ILE A 5 16.69 -23.21 -2.83
C ILE A 5 15.59 -23.33 -3.89
N TYR A 6 15.70 -24.25 -4.83
CA TYR A 6 14.66 -24.45 -5.86
C TYR A 6 13.34 -24.94 -5.25
N ILE A 7 13.39 -25.82 -4.22
CA ILE A 7 12.19 -26.24 -3.50
C ILE A 7 11.51 -25.04 -2.83
N TRP A 8 12.27 -24.19 -2.13
CA TRP A 8 11.70 -22.99 -1.49
C TRP A 8 11.13 -22.00 -2.50
N ILE A 9 11.82 -21.77 -3.63
CA ILE A 9 11.31 -20.93 -4.71
C ILE A 9 9.99 -21.49 -5.26
N ALA A 10 9.92 -22.80 -5.50
CA ALA A 10 8.71 -23.46 -5.99
C ALA A 10 7.55 -23.34 -4.97
N VAL A 11 7.81 -23.58 -3.69
CA VAL A 11 6.80 -23.43 -2.62
C VAL A 11 6.27 -21.99 -2.57
N ILE A 12 7.16 -21.00 -2.57
CA ILE A 12 6.76 -19.58 -2.55
C ILE A 12 5.95 -19.25 -3.80
N ALA A 13 6.36 -19.70 -4.99
CA ALA A 13 5.64 -19.45 -6.23
C ALA A 13 4.22 -20.05 -6.20
N VAL A 14 4.08 -21.27 -5.68
CA VAL A 14 2.75 -21.92 -5.52
C VAL A 14 1.89 -21.16 -4.52
N VAL A 15 2.42 -20.74 -3.37
CA VAL A 15 1.68 -19.96 -2.38
C VAL A 15 1.23 -18.64 -2.97
N CYS A 16 2.10 -17.94 -3.69
CA CYS A 16 1.75 -16.68 -4.37
C CYS A 16 0.68 -16.89 -5.44
N ALA A 17 0.78 -17.96 -6.24
CA ALA A 17 -0.21 -18.29 -7.27
C ALA A 17 -1.59 -18.59 -6.66
N VAL A 18 -1.63 -19.37 -5.59
CA VAL A 18 -2.88 -19.67 -4.86
C VAL A 18 -3.47 -18.40 -4.27
N ALA A 19 -2.67 -17.56 -3.63
CA ALA A 19 -3.13 -16.28 -3.06
C ALA A 19 -3.70 -15.35 -4.16
N ALA A 20 -3.00 -15.23 -5.29
CA ALA A 20 -3.45 -14.44 -6.42
C ALA A 20 -4.76 -14.99 -7.02
N PHE A 21 -4.88 -16.31 -7.14
CA PHE A 21 -6.12 -16.95 -7.59
C PHE A 21 -7.29 -16.67 -6.65
N VAL A 22 -7.09 -16.83 -5.34
CA VAL A 22 -8.13 -16.56 -4.33
C VAL A 22 -8.59 -15.11 -4.38
N LEU A 23 -7.64 -14.17 -4.46
CA LEU A 23 -7.97 -12.74 -4.56
C LEU A 23 -8.71 -12.42 -5.85
N TYR A 24 -8.30 -13.02 -6.97
CA TYR A 24 -9.01 -12.85 -8.25
C TYR A 24 -10.42 -13.45 -8.21
N ASP A 25 -10.57 -14.70 -7.73
CA ASP A 25 -11.86 -15.40 -7.67
C ASP A 25 -12.85 -14.67 -6.75
N ALA A 26 -12.36 -14.18 -5.59
CA ALA A 26 -13.20 -13.46 -4.63
C ALA A 26 -13.64 -12.07 -5.10
N ASN A 27 -12.75 -11.32 -5.79
CA ASN A 27 -13.00 -9.89 -6.04
C ASN A 27 -13.34 -9.56 -7.51
N VAL A 28 -12.91 -10.38 -8.46
CA VAL A 28 -13.10 -10.14 -9.89
C VAL A 28 -14.08 -11.13 -10.49
N ALA A 29 -13.96 -12.42 -10.17
CA ALA A 29 -14.88 -13.44 -10.66
C ALA A 29 -16.25 -13.45 -9.91
N GLY A 30 -16.39 -12.69 -8.83
CA GLY A 30 -17.65 -12.52 -8.12
C GLY A 30 -18.03 -13.66 -7.17
N HIS A 31 -17.08 -14.53 -6.82
CA HIS A 31 -17.31 -15.69 -5.95
C HIS A 31 -16.98 -15.41 -4.48
N ALA A 32 -17.23 -14.19 -3.99
CA ALA A 32 -16.95 -13.79 -2.60
C ALA A 32 -17.56 -14.73 -1.55
N ASP A 33 -18.74 -15.26 -1.84
CA ASP A 33 -19.51 -16.13 -0.92
C ASP A 33 -18.78 -17.45 -0.60
N LYS A 34 -17.95 -17.95 -1.52
CA LYS A 34 -17.11 -19.15 -1.29
C LYS A 34 -16.14 -18.98 -0.12
N TYR A 35 -15.77 -17.74 0.17
CA TYR A 35 -14.75 -17.39 1.14
C TYR A 35 -15.33 -16.84 2.44
N SER A 36 -16.58 -17.13 2.77
CA SER A 36 -17.30 -16.55 3.93
C SER A 36 -16.48 -16.56 5.22
N ALA A 37 -15.78 -17.67 5.53
CA ALA A 37 -14.94 -17.82 6.73
C ALA A 37 -13.72 -16.88 6.77
N ILE A 38 -13.16 -16.51 5.60
CA ILE A 38 -11.98 -15.66 5.46
C ILE A 38 -12.27 -14.38 4.67
N SER A 39 -13.55 -14.08 4.41
CA SER A 39 -13.97 -12.94 3.59
C SER A 39 -13.36 -11.61 4.04
N LYS A 40 -13.26 -11.39 5.35
CA LYS A 40 -12.63 -10.19 5.94
C LYS A 40 -11.17 -9.95 5.54
N TYR A 41 -10.48 -10.99 5.04
CA TYR A 41 -9.10 -10.88 4.58
C TYR A 41 -8.97 -10.82 3.06
N VAL A 42 -9.85 -11.54 2.34
CA VAL A 42 -9.71 -11.73 0.90
C VAL A 42 -10.69 -10.93 0.06
N VAL A 43 -11.84 -10.50 0.61
CA VAL A 43 -12.83 -9.69 -0.11
C VAL A 43 -12.57 -8.21 0.12
N PHE A 44 -12.19 -7.49 -0.94
CA PHE A 44 -11.92 -6.06 -0.88
C PHE A 44 -13.22 -5.25 -0.93
N ASN A 45 -13.74 -4.92 0.23
CA ASN A 45 -14.91 -4.07 0.43
C ASN A 45 -14.58 -2.89 1.37
N ASP A 46 -15.55 -2.04 1.68
CA ASP A 46 -15.33 -0.87 2.52
C ASP A 46 -14.87 -1.19 3.95
N ALA A 47 -15.27 -2.35 4.48
CA ALA A 47 -14.86 -2.82 5.81
C ALA A 47 -13.49 -3.51 5.82
N TRP A 48 -12.92 -3.82 4.64
CA TRP A 48 -11.66 -4.53 4.53
C TRP A 48 -10.53 -3.80 5.27
N GLY A 49 -9.70 -4.57 5.98
CA GLY A 49 -8.52 -4.04 6.66
C GLY A 49 -8.83 -2.95 7.69
N THR A 50 -9.94 -3.07 8.42
CA THR A 50 -10.39 -2.05 9.40
C THR A 50 -10.68 -0.72 8.70
N HIS A 51 -11.58 -0.73 7.71
CA HIS A 51 -11.99 0.39 6.86
C HIS A 51 -10.93 0.93 5.88
N ARG A 52 -9.78 0.28 5.72
CA ARG A 52 -8.79 0.67 4.69
C ARG A 52 -9.38 0.59 3.28
N GLY A 53 -10.25 -0.40 3.01
CA GLY A 53 -10.92 -0.51 1.72
C GLY A 53 -11.74 0.74 1.39
N TYR A 54 -12.47 1.30 2.34
CA TYR A 54 -13.17 2.57 2.17
C TYR A 54 -12.18 3.71 1.86
N ILE A 55 -11.16 3.87 2.71
CA ILE A 55 -10.18 4.96 2.57
C ILE A 55 -9.46 4.88 1.21
N TRP A 56 -9.03 3.69 0.78
CA TRP A 56 -8.34 3.51 -0.49
C TRP A 56 -9.21 3.83 -1.70
N LYS A 57 -10.48 3.40 -1.68
CA LYS A 57 -11.44 3.73 -2.75
C LYS A 57 -11.65 5.24 -2.83
N ARG A 58 -11.86 5.93 -1.70
CA ARG A 58 -12.07 7.37 -1.67
C ARG A 58 -10.81 8.15 -2.05
N ALA A 59 -9.62 7.72 -1.60
CA ALA A 59 -8.37 8.33 -2.02
C ALA A 59 -8.15 8.21 -3.54
N MET A 60 -8.44 7.04 -4.12
CA MET A 60 -8.37 6.88 -5.58
C MET A 60 -9.41 7.73 -6.32
N GLU A 61 -10.65 7.83 -5.83
CA GLU A 61 -11.67 8.71 -6.37
C GLU A 61 -11.25 10.19 -6.33
N ILE A 62 -10.64 10.62 -5.21
CA ILE A 62 -10.06 11.96 -5.11
C ILE A 62 -9.01 12.16 -6.19
N PHE A 63 -8.06 11.24 -6.31
CA PHE A 63 -6.98 11.34 -7.29
C PHE A 63 -7.50 11.38 -8.72
N THR A 64 -8.43 10.49 -9.09
CA THR A 64 -8.92 10.38 -10.47
C THR A 64 -9.86 11.52 -10.85
N ASP A 65 -10.79 11.90 -9.97
CA ASP A 65 -11.96 12.69 -10.34
C ASP A 65 -11.98 14.09 -9.73
N LYS A 66 -11.27 14.32 -8.63
CA LYS A 66 -11.36 15.59 -7.89
C LYS A 66 -10.12 16.48 -8.06
N LEU A 67 -8.93 15.88 -8.17
CA LEU A 67 -7.70 16.65 -8.30
C LEU A 67 -7.54 17.23 -9.71
N THR A 68 -7.09 18.46 -9.78
CA THR A 68 -6.67 19.11 -11.03
C THR A 68 -5.42 18.41 -11.59
N PRO A 69 -5.11 18.55 -12.90
CA PRO A 69 -3.89 17.98 -13.48
C PRO A 69 -2.62 18.39 -12.74
N LEU A 70 -2.54 19.64 -12.28
CA LEU A 70 -1.38 20.13 -11.53
C LEU A 70 -1.27 19.46 -10.16
N GLN A 71 -2.39 19.28 -9.46
CA GLN A 71 -2.44 18.55 -8.18
C GLN A 71 -2.14 17.07 -8.34
N LYS A 72 -2.51 16.43 -9.46
CA LYS A 72 -2.11 15.05 -9.76
C LYS A 72 -0.59 14.93 -9.92
N LEU A 73 0.06 15.94 -10.50
CA LEU A 73 1.52 15.92 -10.69
C LEU A 73 2.30 16.22 -9.41
N PHE A 74 1.88 17.24 -8.65
CA PHE A 74 2.63 17.80 -7.51
C PHE A 74 1.99 17.54 -6.15
N GLY A 75 0.80 16.96 -6.11
CA GLY A 75 0.02 16.73 -4.90
C GLY A 75 -0.76 17.95 -4.44
N TYR A 76 -1.51 17.76 -3.38
CA TYR A 76 -2.32 18.82 -2.76
C TYR A 76 -1.51 19.59 -1.70
N GLY A 77 -0.47 18.97 -1.17
CA GLY A 77 0.41 19.50 -0.13
C GLY A 77 0.74 18.45 0.93
N ALA A 78 1.89 18.60 1.56
CA ALA A 78 2.30 17.72 2.65
C ALA A 78 1.27 17.80 3.80
N ASP A 79 1.03 16.66 4.46
CA ASP A 79 0.14 16.52 5.63
C ASP A 79 -1.33 16.99 5.40
N THR A 80 -1.79 17.05 4.15
CA THR A 80 -3.14 17.52 3.81
C THR A 80 -4.16 16.39 3.66
N PHE A 81 -3.78 15.12 3.82
CA PHE A 81 -4.65 13.97 3.54
C PHE A 81 -5.97 14.03 4.31
N ALA A 82 -5.91 14.29 5.62
CA ALA A 82 -7.10 14.41 6.46
C ALA A 82 -8.05 15.53 5.99
N LEU A 83 -7.48 16.68 5.63
CA LEU A 83 -8.25 17.84 5.17
C LEU A 83 -8.98 17.53 3.86
N ILE A 84 -8.30 16.88 2.93
CA ILE A 84 -8.85 16.52 1.62
C ILE A 84 -9.95 15.47 1.78
N MET A 85 -9.71 14.45 2.60
CA MET A 85 -10.71 13.42 2.89
C MET A 85 -11.98 14.03 3.51
N GLN A 86 -11.84 14.92 4.48
CA GLN A 86 -12.98 15.60 5.10
C GLN A 86 -13.70 16.56 4.15
N TYR A 87 -12.95 17.23 3.27
CA TYR A 87 -13.52 18.16 2.30
C TYR A 87 -14.41 17.46 1.26
N TYR A 88 -13.94 16.35 0.69
CA TYR A 88 -14.67 15.63 -0.35
C TYR A 88 -15.63 14.58 0.19
N PHE A 89 -15.32 14.01 1.35
CA PHE A 89 -16.11 12.98 2.02
C PHE A 89 -16.28 13.34 3.50
N PRO A 90 -17.12 14.36 3.79
CA PRO A 90 -17.37 14.77 5.17
C PRO A 90 -17.92 13.60 5.96
N PRO A 91 -17.43 13.39 7.20
CA PRO A 91 -17.87 12.30 8.04
C PRO A 91 -19.37 12.39 8.30
N ALA A 92 -20.10 11.31 8.06
CA ALA A 92 -21.50 11.23 8.45
C ALA A 92 -21.58 11.31 9.99
N GLN A 93 -22.38 12.23 10.48
CA GLN A 93 -22.69 12.31 11.90
C GLN A 93 -23.61 11.12 12.27
N SER A 94 -23.05 10.01 12.65
CA SER A 94 -23.78 8.87 13.17
C SER A 94 -23.49 8.72 14.66
N GLY A 95 -24.49 8.97 15.50
CA GLY A 95 -24.39 8.71 16.93
C GLY A 95 -23.37 9.57 17.73
N GLY A 96 -23.04 10.78 17.24
CA GLY A 96 -22.16 11.72 17.98
C GLY A 96 -20.66 11.44 17.88
N THR A 97 -20.23 10.41 17.16
CA THR A 97 -18.83 10.11 16.91
C THR A 97 -18.45 10.52 15.50
N ILE A 98 -17.45 11.41 15.37
CA ILE A 98 -16.88 11.82 14.08
C ILE A 98 -15.65 10.94 13.84
N THR A 99 -15.70 10.13 12.78
CA THR A 99 -14.51 9.37 12.35
C THR A 99 -13.71 10.22 11.37
N ILE A 100 -12.52 10.61 11.77
CA ILE A 100 -11.57 11.34 10.94
C ILE A 100 -10.55 10.33 10.39
N TYR A 101 -10.40 10.31 9.07
CA TYR A 101 -9.37 9.50 8.40
C TYR A 101 -8.15 10.40 8.16
N ASP A 102 -7.15 10.26 9.00
CA ASP A 102 -5.92 11.09 9.00
C ASP A 102 -4.88 10.61 7.98
N SER A 103 -4.99 9.36 7.56
CA SER A 103 -4.03 8.75 6.65
C SER A 103 -4.66 7.70 5.75
N ALA A 104 -3.99 7.39 4.63
CA ALA A 104 -4.42 6.31 3.74
C ALA A 104 -4.14 4.90 4.29
N HIS A 105 -3.34 4.74 5.32
CA HIS A 105 -2.77 3.44 5.75
C HIS A 105 -2.16 2.65 4.57
N ASN A 106 -1.61 3.37 3.62
CA ASN A 106 -0.84 2.95 2.48
C ASN A 106 0.02 4.14 2.11
N GLU A 107 1.32 4.03 2.31
CA GLU A 107 2.26 5.15 2.15
C GLU A 107 2.29 5.66 0.70
N TYR A 108 2.25 4.75 -0.26
CA TYR A 108 2.26 5.13 -1.68
C TYR A 108 1.00 5.90 -2.08
N LEU A 109 -0.16 5.46 -1.62
CA LEU A 109 -1.42 6.14 -1.88
C LEU A 109 -1.51 7.48 -1.13
N HIS A 110 -0.99 7.53 0.08
CA HIS A 110 -0.89 8.77 0.86
C HIS A 110 -0.02 9.80 0.14
N TYR A 111 1.15 9.40 -0.33
CA TYR A 111 2.06 10.26 -1.10
C TYR A 111 1.46 10.66 -2.45
N LEU A 112 0.75 9.77 -3.12
CA LEU A 112 0.10 10.09 -4.38
C LEU A 112 -0.86 11.29 -4.25
N ILE A 113 -1.58 11.38 -3.14
CA ILE A 113 -2.50 12.50 -2.87
C ILE A 113 -1.73 13.74 -2.40
N THR A 114 -0.76 13.58 -1.50
CA THR A 114 -0.11 14.70 -0.81
C THR A 114 1.03 15.33 -1.59
N ILE A 115 1.86 14.53 -2.28
CA ILE A 115 3.02 15.02 -3.05
C ILE A 115 2.96 14.66 -4.55
N GLY A 116 1.87 14.03 -4.99
CA GLY A 116 1.58 13.76 -6.39
C GLY A 116 2.48 12.72 -7.06
N LEU A 117 2.30 12.60 -8.38
CA LEU A 117 3.04 11.62 -9.19
C LEU A 117 4.56 11.84 -9.16
N PHE A 118 5.02 13.09 -9.23
CA PHE A 118 6.46 13.39 -9.23
C PHE A 118 7.11 13.05 -7.87
N GLY A 119 6.47 13.43 -6.77
CA GLY A 119 6.98 13.13 -5.43
C GLY A 119 6.98 11.63 -5.16
N THR A 120 5.86 10.96 -5.41
CA THR A 120 5.73 9.50 -5.23
C THR A 120 6.66 8.74 -6.15
N GLY A 121 6.77 9.14 -7.43
CA GLY A 121 7.71 8.53 -8.38
C GLY A 121 9.16 8.69 -7.97
N SER A 122 9.55 9.86 -7.49
CA SER A 122 10.90 10.11 -6.97
C SER A 122 11.20 9.26 -5.73
N TYR A 123 10.25 9.11 -4.83
CA TYR A 123 10.36 8.27 -3.65
C TYR A 123 10.56 6.79 -4.03
N ILE A 124 9.71 6.26 -4.92
CA ILE A 124 9.83 4.89 -5.41
C ILE A 124 11.17 4.68 -6.14
N ALA A 125 11.54 5.62 -6.99
CA ALA A 125 12.82 5.57 -7.72
C ALA A 125 14.03 5.55 -6.76
N PHE A 126 14.01 6.36 -5.70
CA PHE A 126 15.03 6.36 -4.66
C PHE A 126 15.12 5.00 -3.94
N MET A 127 13.98 4.42 -3.55
CA MET A 127 13.94 3.10 -2.90
C MET A 127 14.49 2.01 -3.81
N LEU A 128 14.06 1.98 -5.08
CA LEU A 128 14.53 1.00 -6.06
C LEU A 128 16.02 1.17 -6.37
N ALA A 129 16.50 2.40 -6.50
CA ALA A 129 17.92 2.68 -6.71
C ALA A 129 18.77 2.22 -5.52
N SER A 130 18.27 2.42 -4.30
CA SER A 130 18.93 1.95 -3.07
C SER A 130 19.04 0.43 -3.04
N VAL A 131 17.94 -0.28 -3.33
CA VAL A 131 17.93 -1.75 -3.43
C VAL A 131 18.90 -2.23 -4.53
N ALA A 132 18.89 -1.59 -5.71
CA ALA A 132 19.79 -1.94 -6.80
C ALA A 132 21.27 -1.70 -6.46
N ALA A 133 21.59 -0.63 -5.74
CA ALA A 133 22.93 -0.34 -5.27
C ALA A 133 23.42 -1.39 -4.26
N MET A 134 22.56 -1.74 -3.29
CA MET A 134 22.84 -2.79 -2.30
C MET A 134 23.00 -4.16 -2.94
N ALA A 135 22.15 -4.53 -3.89
CA ALA A 135 22.25 -5.80 -4.63
C ALA A 135 23.56 -5.96 -5.40
N ARG A 136 24.15 -4.86 -5.89
CA ARG A 136 25.47 -4.90 -6.54
C ARG A 136 26.61 -5.14 -5.54
N LYS A 137 26.50 -4.54 -4.34
CA LYS A 137 27.55 -4.61 -3.31
C LYS A 137 27.50 -5.87 -2.46
N MET A 138 26.36 -6.56 -2.38
CA MET A 138 26.19 -7.73 -1.49
C MET A 138 27.15 -8.90 -1.78
N LYS A 139 27.76 -8.95 -2.98
CA LYS A 139 28.77 -9.97 -3.33
C LYS A 139 30.11 -9.72 -2.64
N GLU A 140 30.45 -8.44 -2.42
CA GLU A 140 31.72 -8.01 -1.81
C GLU A 140 31.54 -7.78 -0.30
N GLN A 141 30.35 -7.37 0.12
CA GLN A 141 29.99 -7.02 1.49
C GLN A 141 28.67 -7.74 1.87
N PRO A 142 28.73 -9.00 2.33
CA PRO A 142 27.54 -9.80 2.63
C PRO A 142 26.59 -9.16 3.67
N GLU A 143 27.10 -8.34 4.59
CA GLU A 143 26.32 -7.61 5.59
C GLU A 143 25.30 -6.63 4.97
N VAL A 144 25.58 -6.14 3.76
CA VAL A 144 24.67 -5.26 3.01
C VAL A 144 23.35 -5.99 2.66
N MET A 145 23.38 -7.32 2.57
CA MET A 145 22.19 -8.13 2.31
C MET A 145 21.14 -7.95 3.41
N ALA A 146 21.53 -7.86 4.67
CA ALA A 146 20.59 -7.65 5.78
C ALA A 146 19.87 -6.31 5.66
N ILE A 147 20.60 -5.25 5.29
CA ILE A 147 20.04 -3.91 5.08
C ILE A 147 19.08 -3.92 3.88
N MET A 148 19.47 -4.58 2.78
CA MET A 148 18.61 -4.71 1.60
C MET A 148 17.30 -5.43 1.93
N ILE A 149 17.35 -6.53 2.70
CA ILE A 149 16.15 -7.24 3.14
C ILE A 149 15.27 -6.34 4.02
N ALA A 150 15.84 -5.57 4.92
CA ALA A 150 15.12 -4.62 5.77
C ALA A 150 14.40 -3.55 4.92
N VAL A 151 15.05 -3.00 3.89
CA VAL A 151 14.44 -2.02 2.97
C VAL A 151 13.30 -2.67 2.17
N LEU A 152 13.49 -3.89 1.66
CA LEU A 152 12.43 -4.61 0.94
C LEU A 152 11.23 -4.92 1.84
N ALA A 153 11.47 -5.34 3.09
CA ALA A 153 10.43 -5.57 4.09
C ALA A 153 9.66 -4.27 4.38
N TYR A 154 10.37 -3.15 4.56
CA TYR A 154 9.75 -1.84 4.72
C TYR A 154 8.88 -1.46 3.51
N MET A 155 9.40 -1.57 2.28
CA MET A 155 8.64 -1.27 1.07
C MET A 155 7.36 -2.10 0.95
N THR A 156 7.40 -3.36 1.37
CA THR A 156 6.23 -4.25 1.39
C THR A 156 5.23 -3.82 2.48
N GLN A 157 5.72 -3.50 3.67
CA GLN A 157 4.88 -3.02 4.77
C GLN A 157 4.20 -1.69 4.43
N ALA A 158 4.88 -0.80 3.73
CA ALA A 158 4.37 0.51 3.31
C ALA A 158 3.09 0.44 2.45
N VAL A 159 2.82 -0.71 1.80
CA VAL A 159 1.56 -0.94 1.06
C VAL A 159 0.35 -0.97 1.98
N VAL A 160 0.50 -1.45 3.23
CA VAL A 160 -0.61 -1.62 4.19
C VAL A 160 -0.44 -0.80 5.46
N ASN A 161 0.53 0.09 5.48
CA ASN A 161 0.83 0.95 6.62
C ASN A 161 1.29 2.33 6.17
N ILE A 162 1.53 3.23 7.12
CA ILE A 162 2.17 4.52 6.89
C ILE A 162 3.41 4.62 7.75
N ASN A 163 4.36 5.41 7.28
CA ASN A 163 5.48 5.84 8.10
C ASN A 163 4.96 6.91 9.07
N LEU A 164 4.68 6.52 10.30
CA LEU A 164 4.43 7.50 11.35
C LEU A 164 5.78 8.10 11.72
N PRO A 165 5.98 9.42 11.61
CA PRO A 165 7.11 10.04 12.26
C PRO A 165 7.01 9.68 13.74
N ILE A 166 8.04 9.01 14.26
CA ILE A 166 8.15 8.79 15.70
C ILE A 166 8.21 10.18 16.29
N ALA A 167 7.11 10.60 16.91
CA ALA A 167 7.12 11.82 17.71
C ALA A 167 8.10 11.56 18.86
N MET A 168 9.30 12.11 18.74
CA MET A 168 10.26 12.15 19.83
C MET A 168 9.81 13.20 20.82
#